data_bd142c98409f0d119be628aaa4a6066a
#
_entry.id   bd142c98409f0d119be628aaa4a6066a
#
_cell.length_a   1.000
_cell.length_b   1.000
_cell.length_c   1.000
_cell.angle_alpha   90.00
_cell.angle_beta   90.00
_cell.angle_gamma   90.00
#
_symmetry.space_group_name_H-M   'P 1'
#
loop_
_entity.id
_entity.type
_entity.pdbx_description
1 polymer ?
#
loop_
_entity_poly.entity_id
_entity_poly.type
_entity_poly.pdbx_seq_one_letter_code
_entity_poly.pdbx_strand_id
1 'polypeptide(L)'
;NTTTNLIKFSDKIFAIFKREAAFYKKRGGNVLWVGHPMIDLTKKLPLKKDARTILNLRSNQNILLLMPASRPQELRYVLPTFIKAAKKLQQKYPSLVVYIPSCRNSFDEIFKKAFKKYQVKGHVISQKDSAKLKPYIYSLTKIAFCKSGTVNMELALYGIPQIVGYRVSRVTAFIAKKILNFKVRFISPV
;
A
#
# COMPACT_ATOMS: atom_id res chain seq x y z
N ASN A 1 22.75 7.71 19.51
CA ASN A 1 22.18 6.70 18.61
C ASN A 1 20.72 6.41 19.03
N THR A 2 19.76 6.52 18.11
CA THR A 2 18.32 6.42 18.40
C THR A 2 17.95 5.14 19.16
N THR A 3 18.58 4.01 18.81
CA THR A 3 18.35 2.71 19.45
C THR A 3 18.77 2.70 20.91
N THR A 4 19.96 3.24 21.21
CA THR A 4 20.49 3.32 22.58
C THR A 4 19.61 4.20 23.45
N ASN A 5 19.13 5.32 22.91
CA ASN A 5 18.21 6.21 23.61
C ASN A 5 16.87 5.53 23.88
N LEU A 6 16.31 4.82 22.89
CA LEU A 6 15.05 4.09 23.07
C LEU A 6 15.18 3.07 24.23
N ILE A 7 16.25 2.28 24.26
CA ILE A 7 16.46 1.29 25.31
C ILE A 7 16.65 1.96 26.67
N LYS A 8 17.41 3.07 26.74
CA LYS A 8 17.71 3.77 27.99
C LYS A 8 16.49 4.45 28.60
N PHE A 9 15.58 4.99 27.78
CA PHE A 9 14.43 5.79 28.24
C PHE A 9 13.11 5.05 28.21
N SER A 10 13.11 3.73 27.95
CA SER A 10 11.89 2.91 27.94
C SER A 10 11.95 1.82 29.00
N ASP A 11 10.98 1.76 29.88
CA ASP A 11 10.83 0.67 30.87
C ASP A 11 10.57 -0.66 30.18
N LYS A 12 9.80 -0.64 29.07
CA LYS A 12 9.46 -1.81 28.27
C LYS A 12 9.20 -1.43 26.81
N ILE A 13 9.70 -2.26 25.89
CA ILE A 13 9.53 -2.09 24.44
C ILE A 13 8.60 -3.19 23.93
N PHE A 14 7.47 -2.80 23.32
CA PHE A 14 6.58 -3.72 22.62
C PHE A 14 6.97 -3.77 21.14
N ALA A 15 7.60 -4.86 20.73
CA ALA A 15 8.03 -5.03 19.35
C ALA A 15 6.97 -5.79 18.53
N ILE A 16 6.63 -5.27 17.35
CA ILE A 16 5.64 -5.87 16.46
C ILE A 16 6.26 -6.94 15.56
N PHE A 17 7.56 -6.85 15.28
CA PHE A 17 8.29 -7.85 14.50
C PHE A 17 9.24 -8.67 15.36
N LYS A 18 9.27 -9.98 15.14
CA LYS A 18 10.15 -10.92 15.88
C LYS A 18 11.64 -10.56 15.77
N ARG A 19 12.07 -10.13 14.55
CA ARG A 19 13.45 -9.69 14.31
C ARG A 19 13.79 -8.41 15.08
N GLU A 20 12.85 -7.49 15.19
CA GLU A 20 12.98 -6.25 15.93
C GLU A 20 13.10 -6.54 17.44
N ALA A 21 12.24 -7.42 17.95
CA ALA A 21 12.33 -7.87 19.34
C ALA A 21 13.70 -8.45 19.66
N ALA A 22 14.21 -9.35 18.82
CA ALA A 22 15.53 -9.95 18.96
C ALA A 22 16.67 -8.90 18.91
N PHE A 23 16.52 -7.91 18.02
CA PHE A 23 17.49 -6.82 17.85
C PHE A 23 17.64 -5.96 19.12
N TYR A 24 16.51 -5.54 19.72
CA TYR A 24 16.54 -4.74 20.96
C TYR A 24 16.94 -5.60 22.16
N LYS A 25 16.47 -6.84 22.27
CA LYS A 25 16.82 -7.76 23.35
C LYS A 25 18.33 -8.03 23.38
N LYS A 26 18.97 -8.24 22.22
CA LYS A 26 20.44 -8.41 22.11
C LYS A 26 21.23 -7.20 22.61
N ARG A 27 20.61 -6.01 22.69
CA ARG A 27 21.21 -4.77 23.15
C ARG A 27 20.81 -4.37 24.57
N GLY A 28 20.28 -5.33 25.35
CA GLY A 28 19.91 -5.12 26.74
C GLY A 28 18.55 -4.47 26.99
N GLY A 29 17.73 -4.33 25.94
CA GLY A 29 16.37 -3.79 26.09
C GLY A 29 15.41 -4.78 26.74
N ASN A 30 14.54 -4.29 27.63
CA ASN A 30 13.40 -5.05 28.15
C ASN A 30 12.30 -5.10 27.08
N VAL A 31 12.23 -6.21 26.33
CA VAL A 31 11.40 -6.31 25.13
C VAL A 31 10.42 -7.46 25.20
N LEU A 32 9.18 -7.16 24.86
CA LEU A 32 8.15 -8.16 24.60
C LEU A 32 7.75 -8.14 23.12
N TRP A 33 7.81 -9.27 22.44
CA TRP A 33 7.24 -9.41 21.12
C TRP A 33 5.73 -9.63 21.25
N VAL A 34 4.95 -8.68 20.74
CA VAL A 34 3.48 -8.68 20.86
C VAL A 34 2.77 -9.06 19.55
N GLY A 35 3.51 -9.19 18.45
CA GLY A 35 2.92 -9.38 17.12
C GLY A 35 2.43 -8.07 16.49
N HIS A 36 1.99 -8.15 15.26
CA HIS A 36 1.51 -6.96 14.54
C HIS A 36 0.00 -6.82 14.71
N PRO A 37 -0.51 -5.68 15.22
CA PRO A 37 -1.94 -5.49 15.54
C PRO A 37 -2.84 -5.59 14.30
N MET A 38 -2.29 -5.40 13.11
CA MET A 38 -3.03 -5.57 11.86
C MET A 38 -3.52 -7.01 11.64
N ILE A 39 -2.87 -8.00 12.26
CA ILE A 39 -3.31 -9.41 12.20
C ILE A 39 -4.68 -9.53 12.85
N ASP A 40 -4.86 -8.94 14.02
CA ASP A 40 -6.12 -8.98 14.78
C ASP A 40 -7.22 -8.17 14.09
N LEU A 41 -6.83 -7.14 13.33
CA LEU A 41 -7.76 -6.30 12.56
C LEU A 41 -8.15 -6.92 11.22
N THR A 42 -7.47 -8.00 10.78
CA THR A 42 -7.76 -8.65 9.50
C THR A 42 -9.04 -9.46 9.61
N LYS A 43 -10.07 -9.01 8.91
CA LYS A 43 -11.38 -9.65 8.88
C LYS A 43 -11.51 -10.57 7.66
N LYS A 44 -12.37 -11.58 7.75
CA LYS A 44 -12.73 -12.39 6.58
C LYS A 44 -13.31 -11.51 5.47
N LEU A 45 -12.80 -11.69 4.26
CA LEU A 45 -13.30 -10.95 3.10
C LEU A 45 -14.72 -11.41 2.72
N PRO A 46 -15.56 -10.52 2.18
CA PRO A 46 -16.87 -10.86 1.65
C PRO A 46 -16.77 -11.89 0.51
N LEU A 47 -17.85 -12.61 0.28
CA LEU A 47 -17.95 -13.50 -0.87
C LEU A 47 -17.83 -12.69 -2.17
N LYS A 48 -17.17 -13.27 -3.17
CA LYS A 48 -16.98 -12.60 -4.46
C LYS A 48 -18.29 -12.24 -5.15
N LYS A 49 -19.34 -13.04 -4.95
CA LYS A 49 -20.70 -12.76 -5.46
C LYS A 49 -21.22 -11.44 -4.90
N ASP A 50 -21.18 -11.29 -3.58
CA ASP A 50 -21.67 -10.09 -2.88
C ASP A 50 -20.86 -8.86 -3.27
N ALA A 51 -19.53 -9.02 -3.34
CA ALA A 51 -18.65 -7.95 -3.77
C ALA A 51 -18.95 -7.46 -5.19
N ARG A 52 -19.28 -8.37 -6.14
CA ARG A 52 -19.67 -8.00 -7.49
C ARG A 52 -20.97 -7.20 -7.50
N THR A 53 -21.95 -7.62 -6.73
CA THR A 53 -23.23 -6.92 -6.61
C THR A 53 -23.03 -5.51 -6.03
N ILE A 54 -22.30 -5.39 -4.92
CA ILE A 54 -22.05 -4.11 -4.26
C ILE A 54 -21.25 -3.14 -5.15
N LEU A 55 -20.26 -3.65 -5.88
CA LEU A 55 -19.43 -2.82 -6.77
C LEU A 55 -19.97 -2.70 -8.19
N ASN A 56 -21.14 -3.28 -8.49
CA ASN A 56 -21.77 -3.32 -9.80
C ASN A 56 -20.80 -3.80 -10.91
N LEU A 57 -20.12 -4.92 -10.66
CA LEU A 57 -19.14 -5.51 -11.56
C LEU A 57 -19.66 -6.76 -12.24
N ARG A 58 -19.45 -6.87 -13.55
CA ARG A 58 -19.79 -8.07 -14.34
C ARG A 58 -18.92 -9.27 -13.92
N SER A 59 -19.38 -10.49 -14.19
CA SER A 59 -18.69 -11.73 -13.81
C SER A 59 -17.26 -11.84 -14.35
N ASN A 60 -17.02 -11.35 -15.56
CA ASN A 60 -15.72 -11.37 -16.23
C ASN A 60 -14.79 -10.22 -15.84
N GLN A 61 -15.24 -9.21 -15.08
CA GLN A 61 -14.42 -8.08 -14.66
C GLN A 61 -13.55 -8.45 -13.46
N ASN A 62 -12.30 -8.01 -13.49
CA ASN A 62 -11.34 -8.16 -12.41
C ASN A 62 -10.82 -6.78 -11.97
N ILE A 63 -10.42 -6.67 -10.72
CA ILE A 63 -9.90 -5.42 -10.17
C ILE A 63 -8.37 -5.39 -10.21
N LEU A 64 -7.82 -4.30 -10.76
CA LEU A 64 -6.48 -3.81 -10.47
C LEU A 64 -6.60 -2.73 -9.40
N LEU A 65 -6.06 -3.00 -8.24
CA LEU A 65 -6.06 -2.06 -7.12
C LEU A 65 -4.81 -1.17 -7.19
N LEU A 66 -4.99 0.15 -7.11
CA LEU A 66 -3.89 1.10 -7.01
C LEU A 66 -3.88 1.77 -5.65
N MET A 67 -2.76 1.67 -4.94
CA MET A 67 -2.49 2.28 -3.64
C MET A 67 -1.20 3.12 -3.74
N PRO A 68 -1.23 4.26 -4.50
CA PRO A 68 -0.01 4.92 -4.95
C PRO A 68 0.75 5.65 -3.85
N ALA A 69 0.07 6.24 -2.89
CA ALA A 69 0.70 6.92 -1.76
C ALA A 69 -0.33 7.42 -0.74
N SER A 70 0.15 7.72 0.47
CA SER A 70 -0.60 8.41 1.53
C SER A 70 -0.15 9.87 1.73
N ARG A 71 0.95 10.28 1.11
CA ARG A 71 1.53 11.64 1.21
C ARG A 71 1.56 12.33 -0.14
N PRO A 72 1.26 13.65 -0.22
CA PRO A 72 1.21 14.39 -1.49
C PRO A 72 2.52 14.33 -2.29
N GLN A 73 3.66 14.46 -1.62
CA GLN A 73 4.98 14.43 -2.27
C GLN A 73 5.24 13.09 -2.96
N GLU A 74 4.91 11.98 -2.32
CA GLU A 74 5.08 10.62 -2.87
C GLU A 74 4.14 10.40 -4.06
N LEU A 75 2.89 10.86 -3.92
CA LEU A 75 1.87 10.73 -4.95
C LEU A 75 2.32 11.33 -6.28
N ARG A 76 2.95 12.51 -6.25
CA ARG A 76 3.47 13.19 -7.44
C ARG A 76 4.40 12.31 -8.29
N TYR A 77 5.20 11.45 -7.65
CA TYR A 77 6.18 10.61 -8.35
C TYR A 77 5.65 9.23 -8.71
N VAL A 78 4.82 8.64 -7.87
CA VAL A 78 4.36 7.25 -8.02
C VAL A 78 3.12 7.14 -8.90
N LEU A 79 2.12 8.02 -8.71
CA LEU A 79 0.84 7.95 -9.42
C LEU A 79 0.97 7.90 -10.95
N PRO A 80 1.78 8.77 -11.61
CA PRO A 80 1.89 8.74 -13.06
C PRO A 80 2.41 7.41 -13.59
N THR A 81 3.31 6.76 -12.86
CA THR A 81 3.87 5.46 -13.22
C THR A 81 2.81 4.37 -13.13
N PHE A 82 2.06 4.33 -12.02
CA PHE A 82 1.02 3.34 -11.80
C PHE A 82 -0.13 3.50 -12.80
N ILE A 83 -0.58 4.71 -13.07
CA ILE A 83 -1.65 5.00 -14.04
C ILE A 83 -1.24 4.58 -15.47
N LYS A 84 -0.01 4.88 -15.90
CA LYS A 84 0.49 4.45 -17.20
C LYS A 84 0.54 2.92 -17.31
N ALA A 85 1.01 2.25 -16.26
CA ALA A 85 1.03 0.79 -16.22
C ALA A 85 -0.40 0.20 -16.23
N ALA A 86 -1.32 0.77 -15.47
CA ALA A 86 -2.72 0.38 -15.48
C ALA A 86 -3.36 0.53 -16.85
N LYS A 87 -3.08 1.64 -17.56
CA LYS A 87 -3.57 1.83 -18.95
C LYS A 87 -3.05 0.77 -19.89
N LYS A 88 -1.75 0.45 -19.84
CA LYS A 88 -1.17 -0.63 -20.66
C LYS A 88 -1.80 -1.98 -20.36
N LEU A 89 -2.07 -2.28 -19.09
CA LEU A 89 -2.74 -3.51 -18.72
C LEU A 89 -4.18 -3.56 -19.22
N GLN A 90 -4.92 -2.46 -19.18
CA GLN A 90 -6.27 -2.40 -19.72
C GLN A 90 -6.34 -2.55 -21.25
N GLN A 91 -5.31 -2.13 -21.98
CA GLN A 91 -5.19 -2.39 -23.40
C GLN A 91 -5.07 -3.90 -23.69
N LYS A 92 -4.31 -4.62 -22.85
CA LYS A 92 -4.13 -6.07 -22.97
C LYS A 92 -5.30 -6.86 -22.38
N TYR A 93 -5.94 -6.33 -21.34
CA TYR A 93 -7.02 -6.97 -20.60
C TYR A 93 -8.21 -6.00 -20.46
N PRO A 94 -9.07 -5.88 -21.48
CA PRO A 94 -10.15 -4.88 -21.52
C PRO A 94 -11.19 -5.00 -20.40
N SER A 95 -11.33 -6.18 -19.81
CA SER A 95 -12.21 -6.44 -18.66
C SER A 95 -11.62 -5.99 -17.31
N LEU A 96 -10.37 -5.51 -17.29
CA LEU A 96 -9.73 -5.02 -16.07
C LEU A 96 -10.28 -3.65 -15.69
N VAL A 97 -10.73 -3.51 -14.44
CA VAL A 97 -11.24 -2.25 -13.88
C VAL A 97 -10.27 -1.77 -12.80
N VAL A 98 -9.90 -0.50 -12.85
CA VAL A 98 -8.97 0.07 -11.87
C VAL A 98 -9.75 0.67 -10.71
N TYR A 99 -9.35 0.35 -9.49
CA TYR A 99 -9.87 0.96 -8.26
C TYR A 99 -8.75 1.69 -7.50
N ILE A 100 -9.02 2.93 -7.09
CA ILE A 100 -8.15 3.68 -6.18
C ILE A 100 -8.97 4.11 -4.95
N PRO A 101 -8.85 3.42 -3.81
CA PRO A 101 -9.40 3.92 -2.55
C PRO A 101 -8.59 5.12 -2.08
N SER A 102 -9.25 6.24 -1.92
CA SER A 102 -8.61 7.47 -1.46
C SER A 102 -8.42 7.46 0.05
N CYS A 103 -7.25 7.85 0.52
CA CYS A 103 -6.97 8.03 1.93
C CYS A 103 -7.14 9.49 2.41
N ARG A 104 -7.41 10.40 1.49
CA ARG A 104 -7.63 11.83 1.75
C ARG A 104 -8.57 12.42 0.71
N ASN A 105 -9.53 13.25 1.12
CA ASN A 105 -10.44 13.93 0.19
C ASN A 105 -9.70 14.77 -0.86
N SER A 106 -8.57 15.40 -0.47
CA SER A 106 -7.75 16.21 -1.39
C SER A 106 -7.12 15.39 -2.53
N PHE A 107 -7.12 14.06 -2.48
CA PHE A 107 -6.58 13.21 -3.53
C PHE A 107 -7.62 12.79 -4.57
N ASP A 108 -8.90 12.85 -4.25
CA ASP A 108 -9.97 12.38 -5.12
C ASP A 108 -9.92 13.05 -6.49
N GLU A 109 -9.82 14.38 -6.51
CA GLU A 109 -9.72 15.14 -7.76
C GLU A 109 -8.42 14.87 -8.53
N ILE A 110 -7.32 14.62 -7.80
CA ILE A 110 -6.04 14.27 -8.43
C ILE A 110 -6.18 12.93 -9.16
N PHE A 111 -6.81 11.94 -8.53
CA PHE A 111 -7.03 10.63 -9.11
C PHE A 111 -8.01 10.70 -10.30
N LYS A 112 -9.13 11.43 -10.17
CA LYS A 112 -10.08 11.63 -11.27
C LYS A 112 -9.43 12.30 -12.47
N LYS A 113 -8.67 13.37 -12.25
CA LYS A 113 -7.90 14.04 -13.31
C LYS A 113 -6.89 13.10 -13.98
N ALA A 114 -6.21 12.25 -13.19
CA ALA A 114 -5.28 11.26 -13.73
C ALA A 114 -6.00 10.22 -14.58
N PHE A 115 -7.15 9.69 -14.14
CA PHE A 115 -7.96 8.75 -14.91
C PHE A 115 -8.40 9.35 -16.24
N LYS A 116 -8.92 10.60 -16.22
CA LYS A 116 -9.30 11.33 -17.43
C LYS A 116 -8.13 11.54 -18.38
N LYS A 117 -7.01 12.04 -17.87
CA LYS A 117 -5.80 12.35 -18.66
C LYS A 117 -5.25 11.11 -19.38
N TYR A 118 -5.22 9.97 -18.71
CA TYR A 118 -4.66 8.72 -19.26
C TYR A 118 -5.75 7.77 -19.81
N GLN A 119 -6.99 8.20 -19.83
CA GLN A 119 -8.14 7.40 -20.30
C GLN A 119 -8.20 6.01 -19.65
N VAL A 120 -8.02 5.95 -18.33
CA VAL A 120 -8.11 4.72 -17.55
C VAL A 120 -9.56 4.48 -17.15
N LYS A 121 -10.07 3.27 -17.41
CA LYS A 121 -11.40 2.84 -16.93
C LYS A 121 -11.31 2.40 -15.47
N GLY A 122 -12.06 3.06 -14.58
CA GLY A 122 -12.01 2.69 -13.17
C GLY A 122 -12.75 3.66 -12.26
N HIS A 123 -12.62 3.41 -10.98
CA HIS A 123 -13.33 4.11 -9.92
C HIS A 123 -12.35 4.68 -8.88
N VAL A 124 -12.54 5.93 -8.59
CA VAL A 124 -11.93 6.58 -7.42
C VAL A 124 -12.94 6.46 -6.28
N ILE A 125 -12.56 5.77 -5.23
CA ILE A 125 -13.40 5.62 -4.04
C ILE A 125 -13.04 6.72 -3.05
N SER A 126 -14.01 7.53 -2.67
CA SER A 126 -13.81 8.64 -1.74
C SER A 126 -13.27 8.15 -0.39
N GLN A 127 -12.60 9.03 0.35
CA GLN A 127 -12.17 8.70 1.71
C GLN A 127 -13.34 8.22 2.59
N LYS A 128 -14.51 8.87 2.46
CA LYS A 128 -15.72 8.55 3.19
C LYS A 128 -16.18 7.11 2.96
N ASP A 129 -16.13 6.64 1.72
CA ASP A 129 -16.62 5.32 1.32
C ASP A 129 -15.54 4.25 1.37
N SER A 130 -14.28 4.65 1.44
CA SER A 130 -13.11 3.76 1.34
C SER A 130 -13.15 2.66 2.41
N ALA A 131 -13.40 3.01 3.66
CA ALA A 131 -13.45 2.02 4.76
C ALA A 131 -14.55 0.97 4.55
N LYS A 132 -15.71 1.37 4.04
CA LYS A 132 -16.87 0.50 3.78
C LYS A 132 -16.64 -0.39 2.57
N LEU A 133 -16.11 0.15 1.47
CA LEU A 133 -16.00 -0.56 0.19
C LEU A 133 -14.70 -1.37 0.04
N LYS A 134 -13.68 -1.04 0.82
CA LYS A 134 -12.35 -1.68 0.73
C LYS A 134 -12.39 -3.22 0.86
N PRO A 135 -13.15 -3.84 1.78
CA PRO A 135 -13.23 -5.31 1.84
C PRO A 135 -13.80 -5.94 0.56
N TYR A 136 -14.79 -5.32 -0.06
CA TYR A 136 -15.38 -5.80 -1.32
C TYR A 136 -14.40 -5.66 -2.50
N ILE A 137 -13.67 -4.54 -2.53
CA ILE A 137 -12.61 -4.32 -3.53
C ILE A 137 -11.51 -5.38 -3.37
N TYR A 138 -11.08 -5.65 -2.14
CA TYR A 138 -10.05 -6.63 -1.84
C TYR A 138 -10.43 -8.04 -2.27
N SER A 139 -11.69 -8.46 -2.05
CA SER A 139 -12.15 -9.79 -2.42
C SER A 139 -12.11 -10.06 -3.94
N LEU A 140 -12.18 -9.01 -4.76
CA LEU A 140 -12.14 -9.09 -6.24
C LEU A 140 -10.80 -8.64 -6.83
N THR A 141 -9.86 -8.18 -6.02
CA THR A 141 -8.56 -7.73 -6.48
C THR A 141 -7.72 -8.90 -6.97
N LYS A 142 -7.28 -8.84 -8.22
CA LYS A 142 -6.36 -9.83 -8.82
C LYS A 142 -4.91 -9.48 -8.54
N ILE A 143 -4.59 -8.20 -8.56
CA ILE A 143 -3.25 -7.67 -8.27
C ILE A 143 -3.37 -6.24 -7.79
N ALA A 144 -2.48 -5.84 -6.90
CA ALA A 144 -2.37 -4.47 -6.43
C ALA A 144 -1.03 -3.84 -6.86
N PHE A 145 -1.08 -2.56 -7.27
CA PHE A 145 0.13 -1.73 -7.34
C PHE A 145 0.11 -0.80 -6.15
N CYS A 146 1.09 -0.91 -5.30
CA CYS A 146 1.16 -0.16 -4.06
C CYS A 146 2.55 0.46 -3.84
N LYS A 147 2.55 1.59 -3.18
CA LYS A 147 3.79 2.19 -2.69
C LYS A 147 4.24 1.44 -1.42
N SER A 148 5.55 1.33 -1.23
CA SER A 148 6.10 0.77 -0.01
C SER A 148 5.57 1.46 1.25
N GLY A 149 5.06 0.69 2.21
CA GLY A 149 4.48 1.16 3.46
C GLY A 149 3.64 0.09 4.15
N THR A 150 2.87 0.48 5.16
CA THR A 150 1.99 -0.42 5.92
C THR A 150 0.93 -1.12 5.07
N VAL A 151 0.55 -0.52 3.94
CA VAL A 151 -0.38 -1.12 2.98
C VAL A 151 0.12 -2.45 2.42
N ASN A 152 1.44 -2.63 2.30
CA ASN A 152 2.00 -3.89 1.82
C ASN A 152 1.68 -5.06 2.75
N MET A 153 1.78 -4.81 4.06
CA MET A 153 1.42 -5.81 5.06
C MET A 153 -0.10 -6.09 5.05
N GLU A 154 -0.91 -5.06 4.95
CA GLU A 154 -2.36 -5.20 4.83
C GLU A 154 -2.73 -6.10 3.65
N LEU A 155 -2.21 -5.82 2.45
CA LEU A 155 -2.46 -6.62 1.25
C LEU A 155 -1.94 -8.05 1.39
N ALA A 156 -0.77 -8.24 2.02
CA ALA A 156 -0.20 -9.57 2.25
C ALA A 156 -1.08 -10.42 3.20
N LEU A 157 -1.61 -9.82 4.27
CA LEU A 157 -2.51 -10.50 5.20
C LEU A 157 -3.82 -10.94 4.53
N TYR A 158 -4.28 -10.23 3.52
CA TYR A 158 -5.43 -10.61 2.71
C TYR A 158 -5.07 -11.54 1.53
N GLY A 159 -3.80 -11.95 1.39
CA GLY A 159 -3.34 -12.81 0.31
C GLY A 159 -3.42 -12.15 -1.07
N ILE A 160 -3.42 -10.82 -1.15
CA ILE A 160 -3.52 -10.08 -2.40
C ILE A 160 -2.13 -9.95 -3.03
N PRO A 161 -1.91 -10.51 -4.24
CA PRO A 161 -0.66 -10.31 -4.96
C PRO A 161 -0.38 -8.83 -5.20
N GLN A 162 0.87 -8.39 -5.01
CA GLN A 162 1.20 -6.98 -5.09
C GLN A 162 2.52 -6.71 -5.81
N ILE A 163 2.55 -5.61 -6.54
CA ILE A 163 3.77 -5.01 -7.09
C ILE A 163 4.05 -3.74 -6.28
N VAL A 164 5.16 -3.75 -5.57
CA VAL A 164 5.57 -2.63 -4.73
C VAL A 164 6.43 -1.68 -5.56
N GLY A 165 5.94 -0.46 -5.75
CA GLY A 165 6.66 0.61 -6.44
C GLY A 165 7.13 1.70 -5.49
N TYR A 166 8.35 2.14 -5.67
CA TYR A 166 8.89 3.29 -4.94
C TYR A 166 9.62 4.23 -5.88
N ARG A 167 9.33 5.51 -5.77
CA ARG A 167 9.98 6.54 -6.59
C ARG A 167 10.17 7.81 -5.78
N VAL A 168 11.38 8.34 -5.83
CA VAL A 168 11.75 9.62 -5.21
C VAL A 168 12.24 10.60 -6.26
N SER A 169 12.47 11.85 -5.86
CA SER A 169 13.10 12.83 -6.73
C SER A 169 14.52 12.39 -7.12
N ARG A 170 15.01 12.89 -8.25
CA ARG A 170 16.41 12.63 -8.69
C ARG A 170 17.42 13.10 -7.65
N VAL A 171 17.17 14.26 -7.03
CA VAL A 171 18.02 14.82 -5.98
C VAL A 171 18.04 13.89 -4.75
N THR A 172 16.87 13.45 -4.27
CA THR A 172 16.78 12.51 -3.14
C THR A 172 17.50 11.19 -3.44
N ALA A 173 17.34 10.67 -4.67
CA ALA A 173 18.02 9.45 -5.10
C ALA A 173 19.54 9.63 -5.14
N PHE A 174 20.02 10.77 -5.62
CA PHE A 174 21.44 11.10 -5.66
C PHE A 174 22.03 11.18 -4.24
N ILE A 175 21.38 11.93 -3.35
CA ILE A 175 21.80 12.06 -1.94
C ILE A 175 21.84 10.69 -1.25
N ALA A 176 20.77 9.91 -1.37
CA ALA A 176 20.70 8.58 -0.76
C ALA A 176 21.81 7.66 -1.28
N LYS A 177 22.08 7.66 -2.58
CA LYS A 177 23.07 6.76 -3.21
C LYS A 177 24.51 7.21 -3.01
N LYS A 178 24.81 8.50 -3.21
CA LYS A 178 26.18 9.00 -3.23
C LYS A 178 26.65 9.56 -1.88
N ILE A 179 25.80 10.23 -1.12
CA ILE A 179 26.19 10.89 0.13
C ILE A 179 25.96 9.95 1.32
N LEU A 180 24.80 9.29 1.37
CA LEU A 180 24.47 8.41 2.51
C LEU A 180 24.87 6.95 2.29
N ASN A 181 25.43 6.61 1.13
CA ASN A 181 25.83 5.25 0.74
C ASN A 181 24.76 4.19 1.07
N PHE A 182 23.49 4.55 0.83
CA PHE A 182 22.33 3.77 1.23
C PHE A 182 22.17 2.55 0.29
N LYS A 183 22.68 1.41 0.74
CA LYS A 183 22.64 0.12 0.02
C LYS A 183 21.48 -0.73 0.52
N VAL A 184 20.25 -0.35 0.22
CA VAL A 184 19.09 -1.20 0.52
C VAL A 184 18.59 -1.82 -0.78
N ARG A 185 18.55 -3.16 -0.81
CA ARG A 185 18.10 -3.91 -1.99
C ARG A 185 16.61 -3.77 -2.22
N PHE A 186 15.84 -3.67 -1.15
CA PHE A 186 14.38 -3.51 -1.17
C PHE A 186 13.91 -2.50 -0.13
N ILE A 187 12.90 -1.70 -0.47
CA ILE A 187 12.28 -0.71 0.41
C ILE A 187 10.84 -1.16 0.66
N SER A 188 10.68 -2.34 1.23
CA SER A 188 9.36 -2.86 1.62
C SER A 188 9.47 -3.61 2.95
N PRO A 189 8.45 -3.54 3.82
CA PRO A 189 8.41 -4.33 5.06
C PRO A 189 8.07 -5.81 4.83
N VAL A 190 7.67 -6.18 3.62
CA VAL A 190 7.34 -7.55 3.18
C VAL A 190 8.09 -7.90 1.92
#